data_8e249a84d2b976cb6c3b6da044e405ef
#
_entry.id   8e249a84d2b976cb6c3b6da044e405ef
#
_cell.length_a   1.000
_cell.length_b   1.000
_cell.length_c   1.000
_cell.angle_alpha   90.00
_cell.angle_beta   90.00
_cell.angle_gamma   90.00
#
_symmetry.space_group_name_H-M   'P 1'
#
loop_
_entity.id
_entity.type
_entity.pdbx_description
1 polymer ?
#
loop_
_entity_poly.entity_id
_entity_poly.type
_entity_poly.pdbx_seq_one_letter_code
_entity_poly.pdbx_strand_id
1 'polypeptide(L)'
;MDAVAVRYAESLFDLAKEMNQVEAYSKDIDLIRTVFESDPSFVPFFSHVLIEDEAKCALLDKSFKGQVNDYVVNFLKLLVRKRRMRYVMEIIEAFKALTNEHFGILEGILYANYDISVQEVKEVEDALSKRK
;
A
#
# COMPACT_ATOMS: atom_id res chain seq x y z
N MET A 1 -6.37 -15.04 -2.64
CA MET A 1 -6.08 -13.71 -3.24
C MET A 1 -5.64 -13.91 -4.68
N ASP A 2 -6.05 -13.07 -5.58
CA ASP A 2 -5.73 -13.21 -7.00
C ASP A 2 -4.23 -13.02 -7.25
N ALA A 3 -3.64 -13.86 -8.11
CA ALA A 3 -2.21 -13.80 -8.42
C ALA A 3 -1.82 -12.47 -9.09
N VAL A 4 -2.73 -11.87 -9.85
CA VAL A 4 -2.50 -10.56 -10.48
C VAL A 4 -2.35 -9.49 -9.40
N ALA A 5 -3.24 -9.50 -8.40
CA ALA A 5 -3.19 -8.55 -7.30
C ALA A 5 -1.88 -8.66 -6.52
N VAL A 6 -1.46 -9.88 -6.22
CA VAL A 6 -0.20 -10.12 -5.50
C VAL A 6 0.99 -9.59 -6.29
N ARG A 7 1.01 -9.83 -7.60
CA ARG A 7 2.11 -9.37 -8.46
C ARG A 7 2.24 -7.85 -8.48
N TYR A 8 1.10 -7.15 -8.61
CA TYR A 8 1.13 -5.68 -8.58
C TYR A 8 1.55 -5.15 -7.21
N ALA A 9 1.08 -5.78 -6.13
CA ALA A 9 1.48 -5.41 -4.78
C ALA A 9 2.97 -5.60 -4.57
N GLU A 10 3.53 -6.71 -5.05
CA GLU A 10 4.96 -6.98 -4.97
C GLU A 10 5.78 -5.95 -5.73
N SER A 11 5.31 -5.53 -6.91
CA SER A 11 5.97 -4.49 -7.70
C SER A 11 6.03 -3.17 -6.95
N LEU A 12 4.94 -2.76 -6.35
CA LEU A 12 4.90 -1.52 -5.57
C LEU A 12 5.78 -1.64 -4.32
N PHE A 13 5.74 -2.79 -3.67
CA PHE A 13 6.55 -3.03 -2.48
C PHE A 13 8.04 -3.01 -2.80
N ASP A 14 8.45 -3.59 -3.92
CA ASP A 14 9.84 -3.57 -4.37
C ASP A 14 10.31 -2.13 -4.62
N LEU A 15 9.46 -1.32 -5.25
CA LEU A 15 9.75 0.10 -5.44
C LEU A 15 9.89 0.82 -4.12
N ALA A 16 9.00 0.54 -3.16
CA ALA A 16 9.05 1.16 -1.84
C ALA A 16 10.35 0.83 -1.12
N LYS A 17 10.83 -0.42 -1.22
CA LYS A 17 12.11 -0.83 -0.63
C LYS A 17 13.28 -0.13 -1.33
N GLU A 18 13.26 -0.09 -2.65
CA GLU A 18 14.29 0.55 -3.45
C GLU A 18 14.44 2.03 -3.11
N MET A 19 13.31 2.70 -2.91
CA MET A 19 13.27 4.11 -2.55
C MET A 19 13.47 4.35 -1.04
N ASN A 20 13.60 3.29 -0.25
CA ASN A 20 13.68 3.35 1.21
C ASN A 20 12.50 4.10 1.81
N GLN A 21 11.29 3.82 1.32
CA GLN A 21 10.04 4.52 1.66
C GLN A 21 8.90 3.56 2.01
N VAL A 22 9.22 2.38 2.54
CA VAL A 22 8.19 1.38 2.86
C VAL A 22 7.15 1.93 3.82
N GLU A 23 7.58 2.61 4.88
CA GLU A 23 6.65 3.20 5.86
C GLU A 23 5.78 4.28 5.23
N ALA A 24 6.38 5.17 4.43
CA ALA A 24 5.65 6.24 3.76
C ALA A 24 4.62 5.70 2.78
N TYR A 25 5.00 4.72 1.96
CA TYR A 25 4.08 4.10 1.01
C TYR A 25 2.96 3.36 1.74
N SER A 26 3.27 2.72 2.87
CA SER A 26 2.27 2.04 3.69
C SER A 26 1.20 3.01 4.18
N LYS A 27 1.61 4.20 4.64
CA LYS A 27 0.67 5.24 5.07
C LYS A 27 -0.16 5.75 3.90
N ASP A 28 0.46 5.93 2.74
CA ASP A 28 -0.23 6.35 1.52
C ASP A 28 -1.30 5.34 1.11
N ILE A 29 -0.97 4.06 1.17
CA ILE A 29 -1.92 2.98 0.86
C ILE A 29 -3.08 2.97 1.85
N ASP A 30 -2.82 3.24 3.13
CA ASP A 30 -3.87 3.35 4.14
C ASP A 30 -4.84 4.50 3.82
N LEU A 31 -4.31 5.64 3.39
CA LEU A 31 -5.15 6.76 2.97
C LEU A 31 -6.00 6.39 1.77
N ILE A 32 -5.40 5.75 0.78
CA ILE A 32 -6.11 5.31 -0.43
C ILE A 32 -7.22 4.34 -0.06
N ARG A 33 -6.93 3.37 0.82
CA ARG A 33 -7.94 2.43 1.31
C ARG A 33 -9.12 3.17 1.93
N THR A 34 -8.83 4.13 2.80
CA THR A 34 -9.87 4.91 3.49
C THR A 34 -10.77 5.62 2.50
N VAL A 35 -10.18 6.25 1.48
CA VAL A 35 -10.94 6.97 0.45
C VAL A 35 -11.81 6.01 -0.35
N PHE A 36 -11.27 4.87 -0.78
CA PHE A 36 -12.05 3.89 -1.53
C PHE A 36 -13.17 3.27 -0.70
N GLU A 37 -12.93 3.04 0.58
CA GLU A 37 -13.96 2.48 1.47
C GLU A 37 -15.05 3.49 1.81
N SER A 38 -14.72 4.78 1.81
CA SER A 38 -15.69 5.83 2.12
C SER A 38 -16.64 6.10 0.97
N ASP A 39 -16.28 5.72 -0.26
CA ASP A 39 -17.10 5.95 -1.44
C ASP A 39 -17.22 4.67 -2.26
N PRO A 40 -18.31 3.91 -2.09
CA PRO A 40 -18.49 2.64 -2.81
C PRO A 40 -18.54 2.78 -4.33
N SER A 41 -18.70 3.99 -4.86
CA SER A 41 -18.76 4.21 -6.30
C SER A 41 -17.37 4.29 -6.94
N PHE A 42 -16.29 4.41 -6.15
CA PHE A 42 -14.95 4.59 -6.69
C PHE A 42 -14.48 3.39 -7.52
N VAL A 43 -14.52 2.19 -6.96
CA VAL A 43 -14.06 1.00 -7.70
C VAL A 43 -14.88 0.77 -8.97
N PRO A 44 -16.22 0.83 -8.93
CA PRO A 44 -17.02 0.73 -10.16
C PRO A 44 -16.66 1.80 -11.20
N PHE A 45 -16.45 3.05 -10.76
CA PHE A 45 -16.05 4.14 -11.66
C PHE A 45 -14.72 3.82 -12.37
N PHE A 46 -13.70 3.45 -11.61
CA PHE A 46 -12.38 3.16 -12.17
C PHE A 46 -12.36 1.88 -13.00
N SER A 47 -13.31 0.98 -12.79
CA SER A 47 -13.41 -0.28 -13.52
C SER A 47 -14.34 -0.20 -14.74
N HIS A 48 -15.05 0.92 -14.90
CA HIS A 48 -16.06 1.05 -15.95
C HIS A 48 -15.42 1.20 -17.31
N VAL A 49 -15.75 0.29 -18.22
CA VAL A 49 -15.10 0.21 -19.54
C VAL A 49 -15.41 1.37 -20.46
N LEU A 50 -16.55 2.05 -20.26
CA LEU A 50 -16.98 3.16 -21.10
C LEU A 50 -16.46 4.52 -20.63
N ILE A 51 -15.85 4.58 -19.45
CA ILE A 51 -15.23 5.81 -18.95
C ILE A 51 -13.78 5.85 -19.44
N GLU A 52 -13.39 6.98 -20.02
CA GLU A 52 -12.04 7.15 -20.56
C GLU A 52 -10.97 7.14 -19.46
N ASP A 53 -9.78 6.62 -19.79
CA ASP A 53 -8.65 6.59 -18.87
C ASP A 53 -8.27 7.99 -18.40
N GLU A 54 -8.36 8.99 -19.27
CA GLU A 54 -8.06 10.39 -18.91
C GLU A 54 -8.93 10.89 -17.77
N ALA A 55 -10.24 10.59 -17.83
CA ALA A 55 -11.16 10.98 -16.76
C ALA A 55 -10.83 10.27 -15.46
N LYS A 56 -10.49 9.00 -15.53
CA LYS A 56 -10.10 8.21 -14.36
C LYS A 56 -8.80 8.75 -13.74
N CYS A 57 -7.79 9.02 -14.58
CA CYS A 57 -6.53 9.56 -14.08
C CYS A 57 -6.69 10.97 -13.50
N ALA A 58 -7.56 11.78 -14.09
CA ALA A 58 -7.86 13.11 -13.55
C ALA A 58 -8.47 13.03 -12.16
N LEU A 59 -9.36 12.07 -11.93
CA LEU A 59 -9.95 11.86 -10.61
C LEU A 59 -8.90 11.38 -9.60
N LEU A 60 -7.98 10.52 -10.03
CA LEU A 60 -6.87 10.09 -9.16
C LEU A 60 -5.99 11.27 -8.75
N ASP A 61 -5.67 12.15 -9.68
CA ASP A 61 -4.91 13.36 -9.38
C ASP A 61 -5.65 14.25 -8.39
N LYS A 62 -6.94 14.47 -8.65
CA LYS A 62 -7.77 15.30 -7.79
C LYS A 62 -7.88 14.73 -6.38
N SER A 63 -7.96 13.42 -6.25
CA SER A 63 -8.14 12.75 -4.97
C SER A 63 -6.85 12.61 -4.17
N PHE A 64 -5.73 12.37 -4.84
CA PHE A 64 -4.51 11.92 -4.16
C PHE A 64 -3.26 12.75 -4.43
N LYS A 65 -3.20 13.51 -5.51
CA LYS A 65 -2.00 14.29 -5.83
C LYS A 65 -1.70 15.29 -4.73
N GLY A 66 -0.46 15.29 -4.26
CA GLY A 66 -0.06 16.14 -3.16
C GLY A 66 -0.37 15.57 -1.78
N GLN A 67 -1.15 14.49 -1.70
CA GLN A 67 -1.47 13.82 -0.44
C GLN A 67 -0.72 12.51 -0.25
N VAL A 68 -0.38 11.87 -1.37
CA VAL A 68 0.42 10.65 -1.37
C VAL A 68 1.59 10.84 -2.32
N ASN A 69 2.58 9.94 -2.23
CA ASN A 69 3.76 9.98 -3.08
C ASN A 69 3.35 9.90 -4.56
N ASP A 70 4.03 10.66 -5.41
CA ASP A 70 3.75 10.69 -6.85
C ASP A 70 3.88 9.31 -7.49
N TYR A 71 4.83 8.49 -7.05
CA TYR A 71 4.98 7.12 -7.57
C TYR A 71 3.76 6.26 -7.22
N VAL A 72 3.15 6.48 -6.05
CA VAL A 72 1.93 5.76 -5.66
C VAL A 72 0.76 6.19 -6.54
N VAL A 73 0.63 7.49 -6.81
CA VAL A 73 -0.40 7.98 -7.75
C VAL A 73 -0.18 7.38 -9.14
N ASN A 74 1.06 7.38 -9.61
CA ASN A 74 1.41 6.81 -10.92
C ASN A 74 1.11 5.31 -10.97
N PHE A 75 1.30 4.60 -9.87
CA PHE A 75 0.93 3.19 -9.77
C PHE A 75 -0.58 2.99 -9.97
N LEU A 76 -1.39 3.83 -9.34
CA LEU A 76 -2.84 3.77 -9.53
C LEU A 76 -3.23 4.06 -10.98
N LYS A 77 -2.57 5.02 -11.60
CA LYS A 77 -2.79 5.33 -13.03
C LYS A 77 -2.40 4.15 -13.92
N LEU A 78 -1.34 3.44 -13.56
CA LEU A 78 -0.94 2.22 -14.26
C LEU A 78 -2.05 1.18 -14.19
N LEU A 79 -2.66 1.00 -13.02
CA LEU A 79 -3.77 0.06 -12.86
C LEU A 79 -4.96 0.44 -13.77
N VAL A 80 -5.23 1.73 -13.91
CA VAL A 80 -6.27 2.21 -14.84
C VAL A 80 -5.94 1.78 -16.26
N ARG A 81 -4.72 2.07 -16.71
CA ARG A 81 -4.30 1.80 -18.09
C ARG A 81 -4.25 0.30 -18.40
N LYS A 82 -3.90 -0.52 -17.42
CA LYS A 82 -3.81 -1.97 -17.57
C LYS A 82 -5.13 -2.67 -17.30
N ARG A 83 -6.20 -1.92 -17.00
CA ARG A 83 -7.53 -2.50 -16.71
C ARG A 83 -7.50 -3.41 -15.48
N ARG A 84 -6.77 -3.00 -14.44
CA ARG A 84 -6.58 -3.77 -13.21
C ARG A 84 -7.15 -3.08 -11.97
N MET A 85 -7.84 -1.93 -12.13
CA MET A 85 -8.39 -1.22 -10.97
C MET A 85 -9.43 -2.04 -10.19
N ARG A 86 -10.08 -3.00 -10.84
CA ARG A 86 -10.99 -3.90 -10.14
C ARG A 86 -10.32 -4.72 -9.04
N TYR A 87 -8.98 -4.85 -9.10
CA TYR A 87 -8.19 -5.56 -8.10
C TYR A 87 -7.62 -4.65 -7.04
N VAL A 88 -7.92 -3.34 -7.06
CA VAL A 88 -7.24 -2.37 -6.21
C VAL A 88 -7.32 -2.71 -4.72
N MET A 89 -8.48 -3.16 -4.24
CA MET A 89 -8.63 -3.50 -2.82
C MET A 89 -7.81 -4.73 -2.45
N GLU A 90 -7.75 -5.73 -3.33
CA GLU A 90 -6.90 -6.91 -3.11
C GLU A 90 -5.41 -6.55 -3.16
N ILE A 91 -5.04 -5.64 -4.05
CA ILE A 91 -3.67 -5.13 -4.14
C ILE A 91 -3.28 -4.43 -2.84
N ILE A 92 -4.18 -3.61 -2.30
CA ILE A 92 -3.99 -2.93 -1.01
C ILE A 92 -3.75 -3.95 0.09
N GLU A 93 -4.58 -4.98 0.19
CA GLU A 93 -4.43 -6.02 1.20
C GLU A 93 -3.11 -6.76 1.06
N ALA A 94 -2.74 -7.14 -0.17
CA ALA A 94 -1.48 -7.82 -0.43
C ALA A 94 -0.28 -6.94 -0.07
N PHE A 95 -0.34 -5.65 -0.40
CA PHE A 95 0.71 -4.71 -0.04
C PHE A 95 0.85 -4.58 1.48
N LYS A 96 -0.27 -4.47 2.19
CA LYS A 96 -0.24 -4.39 3.66
C LYS A 96 0.34 -5.65 4.27
N ALA A 97 0.02 -6.82 3.71
CA ALA A 97 0.61 -8.07 4.18
C ALA A 97 2.13 -8.08 4.00
N LEU A 98 2.62 -7.59 2.86
CA LEU A 98 4.06 -7.50 2.61
C LEU A 98 4.74 -6.52 3.56
N THR A 99 4.12 -5.38 3.84
CA THR A 99 4.69 -4.40 4.77
C THR A 99 4.70 -4.94 6.20
N ASN A 100 3.67 -5.65 6.62
CA ASN A 100 3.61 -6.26 7.94
C ASN A 100 4.71 -7.31 8.11
N GLU A 101 4.92 -8.13 7.10
CA GLU A 101 6.00 -9.12 7.09
C GLU A 101 7.37 -8.42 7.15
N HIS A 102 7.54 -7.36 6.37
CA HIS A 102 8.79 -6.58 6.36
C HIS A 102 9.12 -6.04 7.75
N PHE A 103 8.14 -5.43 8.42
CA PHE A 103 8.34 -4.90 9.76
C PHE A 103 8.51 -6.01 10.80
N GLY A 104 7.85 -7.14 10.61
CA GLY A 104 8.05 -8.32 11.45
C GLY A 104 9.48 -8.86 11.37
N ILE A 105 10.07 -8.87 10.18
CA ILE A 105 11.47 -9.27 9.98
C ILE A 105 12.41 -8.30 10.73
N LEU A 106 12.14 -7.00 10.65
CA LEU A 106 12.94 -6.01 11.39
C LEU A 106 12.83 -6.21 12.90
N GLU A 107 11.66 -6.54 13.42
CA GLU A 107 11.49 -6.91 14.83
C GLU A 107 12.37 -8.10 15.20
N GLY A 108 12.33 -9.16 14.39
CA GLY A 108 13.11 -10.35 14.60
C GLY A 108 14.62 -10.06 14.62
N ILE A 109 15.08 -9.19 13.74
CA ILE A 109 16.48 -8.77 13.71
C ILE A 109 16.86 -8.03 14.97
N LEU A 110 16.00 -7.14 15.46
CA LEU A 110 16.24 -6.41 16.70
C LEU A 110 16.39 -7.37 17.87
N TYR A 111 15.50 -8.35 17.98
CA TYR A 111 15.57 -9.33 19.07
C TYR A 111 16.82 -10.22 18.99
N ALA A 112 17.24 -10.55 17.79
CA ALA A 112 18.43 -11.37 17.58
C ALA A 112 19.73 -10.64 17.89
N ASN A 113 19.75 -9.33 17.68
CA ASN A 113 20.97 -8.51 17.81
C ASN A 113 21.20 -7.95 19.22
N TYR A 114 20.19 -7.95 20.07
CA TYR A 114 20.26 -7.38 21.41
C TYR A 114 19.94 -8.42 22.46
N ASP A 115 20.81 -8.50 23.49
CA ASP A 115 20.54 -9.29 24.68
C ASP A 115 19.72 -8.43 25.63
N ILE A 116 18.41 -8.37 25.36
CA ILE A 116 17.50 -7.52 26.11
C ILE A 116 16.57 -8.33 26.99
N SER A 117 16.12 -7.71 28.09
CA SER A 117 15.20 -8.33 29.02
C SER A 117 13.84 -8.56 28.37
N VAL A 118 13.01 -9.44 28.99
CA VAL A 118 11.64 -9.68 28.50
C VAL A 118 10.84 -8.37 28.45
N GLN A 119 11.04 -7.49 29.43
CA GLN A 119 10.36 -6.21 29.46
C GLN A 119 10.80 -5.33 28.28
N GLU A 120 12.09 -5.28 27.97
CA GLU A 120 12.62 -4.50 26.85
C GLU A 120 12.10 -5.05 25.54
N VAL A 121 12.04 -6.36 25.38
CA VAL A 121 11.46 -7.01 24.20
C VAL A 121 10.01 -6.55 24.03
N LYS A 122 9.24 -6.54 25.10
CA LYS A 122 7.84 -6.13 25.06
C LYS A 122 7.71 -4.65 24.66
N GLU A 123 8.56 -3.79 25.19
CA GLU A 123 8.53 -2.36 24.84
C GLU A 123 8.84 -2.14 23.36
N VAL A 124 9.84 -2.84 22.82
CA VAL A 124 10.19 -2.78 21.39
C VAL A 124 9.04 -3.30 20.54
N GLU A 125 8.45 -4.40 20.96
CA GLU A 125 7.30 -5.00 20.28
C GLU A 125 6.13 -4.02 20.21
N ASP A 126 5.78 -3.39 21.33
CA ASP A 126 4.70 -2.40 21.40
C ASP A 126 4.99 -1.20 20.50
N ALA A 127 6.22 -0.70 20.52
CA ALA A 127 6.62 0.44 19.69
C ALA A 127 6.51 0.13 18.20
N LEU A 128 6.92 -1.07 17.79
CA LEU A 128 6.85 -1.49 16.39
C LEU A 128 5.41 -1.80 15.96
N SER A 129 4.62 -2.38 16.87
CA SER A 129 3.21 -2.69 16.58
C SER A 129 2.38 -1.45 16.28
N LYS A 130 2.70 -0.32 16.89
CA LYS A 130 2.00 0.95 16.67
C LYS A 130 2.19 1.51 15.26
N ARG A 131 3.15 0.99 14.50
CA ARG A 131 3.43 1.42 13.14
C ARG A 131 2.61 0.70 12.07
N LYS A 132 1.86 -0.29 12.46
CA LYS A 132 1.06 -1.09 11.54
C LYS A 132 -0.22 -0.41 11.14
#